data_d1162a94d3d0226f2ad938c56bfe9919
#
_entry.id   d1162a94d3d0226f2ad938c56bfe9919
#
_cell.length_a   1.000
_cell.length_b   1.000
_cell.length_c   1.000
_cell.angle_alpha   90.00
_cell.angle_beta   90.00
_cell.angle_gamma   90.00
#
_symmetry.space_group_name_H-M   'P 1'
#
loop_
_entity.id
_entity.type
_entity.pdbx_description
1 polymer ?
#
loop_
_entity_poly.entity_id
_entity_poly.type
_entity_poly.pdbx_seq_one_letter_code
_entity_poly.pdbx_strand_id
1 'polypeptide(L)'
;MQSIRLTLICHARTVAQKLARFPTNEPVENQPSALVTLATRFASASHVLCGPELRTRQTAEWFCATPQADEALRDCDWGRWHGQAIKDLQLNEAEALQAWISDPHAAPHGGESVMQLGARVAAWLASLQGESGHIVAVTHPFVVRAALMQVVQGLAFNAIDVEPLAAIELRFNGIWRLRLPGNDLAGAL
;
A
#
# COMPACT_ATOMS: atom_id res chain seq x y z
N MET A 1 -5.59 27.60 -4.03
CA MET A 1 -4.86 26.57 -3.30
C MET A 1 -4.99 25.28 -4.10
N GLN A 2 -3.88 24.68 -4.46
CA GLN A 2 -3.89 23.38 -5.12
C GLN A 2 -4.36 22.30 -4.14
N SER A 3 -5.35 21.52 -4.51
CA SER A 3 -5.82 20.40 -3.69
C SER A 3 -5.47 19.09 -4.39
N ILE A 4 -4.92 18.15 -3.62
CA ILE A 4 -4.60 16.81 -4.10
C ILE A 4 -5.63 15.85 -3.55
N ARG A 5 -6.13 15.00 -4.41
CA ARG A 5 -6.86 13.79 -4.06
C ARG A 5 -5.94 12.61 -4.35
N LEU A 6 -5.50 11.89 -3.33
CA LEU A 6 -4.69 10.69 -3.46
C LEU A 6 -5.53 9.47 -3.09
N THR A 7 -5.65 8.52 -4.02
CA THR A 7 -6.24 7.21 -3.72
C THR A 7 -5.12 6.17 -3.69
N LEU A 8 -4.84 5.61 -2.52
CA LEU A 8 -3.95 4.46 -2.38
C LEU A 8 -4.77 3.18 -2.51
N ILE A 9 -4.32 2.27 -3.37
CA ILE A 9 -4.96 0.98 -3.60
C ILE A 9 -3.95 -0.13 -3.27
N CYS A 10 -4.33 -1.04 -2.39
CA CYS A 10 -3.57 -2.25 -2.16
C CYS A 10 -3.65 -3.15 -3.41
N HIS A 11 -2.53 -3.73 -3.83
CA HIS A 11 -2.52 -4.67 -4.95
C HIS A 11 -3.48 -5.85 -4.73
N ALA A 12 -3.88 -6.52 -5.81
CA ALA A 12 -4.71 -7.69 -5.76
C ALA A 12 -4.00 -8.88 -5.09
N ARG A 13 -4.79 -9.88 -4.68
CA ARG A 13 -4.30 -11.05 -3.96
C ARG A 13 -3.21 -11.81 -4.71
N THR A 14 -2.20 -12.27 -3.95
CA THR A 14 -1.12 -13.12 -4.43
C THR A 14 -1.10 -14.47 -3.71
N VAL A 15 -0.39 -15.44 -4.27
CA VAL A 15 -0.19 -16.75 -3.63
C VAL A 15 0.57 -16.62 -2.31
N ALA A 16 1.53 -15.69 -2.21
CA ALA A 16 2.29 -15.49 -0.97
C ALA A 16 1.37 -15.08 0.19
N GLN A 17 0.44 -14.14 -0.04
CA GLN A 17 -0.54 -13.73 0.98
C GLN A 17 -1.41 -14.92 1.43
N LYS A 18 -1.89 -15.74 0.50
CA LYS A 18 -2.70 -16.92 0.80
C LYS A 18 -1.95 -17.96 1.63
N LEU A 19 -0.65 -18.09 1.41
CA LEU A 19 0.21 -19.04 2.10
C LEU A 19 0.90 -18.46 3.33
N ALA A 20 0.55 -17.24 3.75
CA ALA A 20 1.19 -16.49 4.83
C ALA A 20 2.72 -16.50 4.71
N ARG A 21 3.22 -16.13 3.51
CA ARG A 21 4.65 -15.98 3.21
C ARG A 21 4.99 -14.52 2.95
N PHE A 22 6.20 -14.13 3.30
CA PHE A 22 6.77 -12.87 2.83
C PHE A 22 6.87 -12.88 1.31
N PRO A 23 6.46 -11.79 0.63
CA PRO A 23 6.35 -11.78 -0.82
C PRO A 23 7.72 -11.85 -1.49
N THR A 24 7.71 -12.39 -2.70
CA THR A 24 8.75 -12.19 -3.72
C THR A 24 8.18 -11.30 -4.83
N ASN A 25 8.78 -11.26 -6.00
CA ASN A 25 8.20 -10.54 -7.14
C ASN A 25 7.23 -11.45 -7.92
N GLU A 26 6.18 -11.93 -7.25
CA GLU A 26 5.16 -12.80 -7.83
C GLU A 26 3.99 -12.04 -8.46
N PRO A 27 3.26 -12.68 -9.40
CA PRO A 27 2.05 -12.12 -10.01
C PRO A 27 0.86 -12.17 -9.06
N VAL A 28 -0.22 -11.46 -9.45
CA VAL A 28 -1.54 -11.60 -8.84
C VAL A 28 -2.18 -12.94 -9.22
N GLU A 29 -3.02 -13.52 -8.34
CA GLU A 29 -3.68 -14.80 -8.59
C GLU A 29 -4.71 -14.72 -9.71
N ASN A 30 -5.64 -13.77 -9.63
CA ASN A 30 -6.75 -13.63 -10.57
C ASN A 30 -7.20 -12.18 -10.71
N GLN A 31 -7.82 -11.88 -11.84
CA GLN A 31 -8.52 -10.62 -12.03
C GLN A 31 -9.89 -10.67 -11.31
N PRO A 32 -10.25 -9.63 -10.55
CA PRO A 32 -11.59 -9.57 -9.96
C PRO A 32 -12.66 -9.36 -11.04
N SER A 33 -13.83 -9.92 -10.82
CA SER A 33 -15.00 -9.74 -11.71
C SER A 33 -15.48 -8.28 -11.82
N ALA A 34 -15.10 -7.43 -10.88
CA ALA A 34 -15.52 -6.02 -10.79
C ALA A 34 -14.59 -5.02 -11.51
N LEU A 35 -13.75 -5.47 -12.47
CA LEU A 35 -12.78 -4.61 -13.17
C LEU A 35 -13.39 -3.39 -13.84
N VAL A 36 -14.56 -3.55 -14.50
CA VAL A 36 -15.25 -2.46 -15.19
C VAL A 36 -15.61 -1.33 -14.21
N THR A 37 -16.01 -1.68 -13.01
CA THR A 37 -16.34 -0.71 -11.96
C THR A 37 -15.11 0.05 -11.48
N LEU A 38 -13.98 -0.63 -11.31
CA LEU A 38 -12.71 0.01 -10.92
C LEU A 38 -12.18 0.94 -12.02
N ALA A 39 -12.18 0.49 -13.27
CA ALA A 39 -11.75 1.30 -14.40
C ALA A 39 -12.60 2.58 -14.52
N THR A 40 -13.92 2.48 -14.40
CA THR A 40 -14.83 3.64 -14.43
C THR A 40 -14.58 4.58 -13.25
N ARG A 41 -14.37 4.03 -12.05
CA ARG A 41 -14.14 4.82 -10.84
C ARG A 41 -12.88 5.70 -10.92
N PHE A 42 -11.84 5.24 -11.61
CA PHE A 42 -10.55 5.91 -11.71
C PHE A 42 -10.26 6.53 -13.08
N ALA A 43 -11.21 6.50 -14.02
CA ALA A 43 -11.06 7.05 -15.37
C ALA A 43 -10.67 8.55 -15.40
N SER A 44 -10.99 9.31 -14.34
CA SER A 44 -10.65 10.74 -14.23
C SER A 44 -9.37 11.02 -13.44
N ALA A 45 -8.56 9.99 -13.13
CA ALA A 45 -7.28 10.18 -12.47
C ALA A 45 -6.32 10.95 -13.39
N SER A 46 -5.64 11.97 -12.84
CA SER A 46 -4.62 12.73 -13.56
C SER A 46 -3.35 11.89 -13.75
N HIS A 47 -3.03 11.07 -12.77
CA HIS A 47 -1.86 10.19 -12.77
C HIS A 47 -2.22 8.85 -12.12
N VAL A 48 -1.72 7.77 -12.71
CA VAL A 48 -1.78 6.43 -12.13
C VAL A 48 -0.35 5.94 -11.91
N LEU A 49 0.02 5.82 -10.64
CA LEU A 49 1.31 5.35 -10.16
C LEU A 49 1.19 3.91 -9.67
N CYS A 50 2.28 3.17 -9.68
CA CYS A 50 2.34 1.85 -9.06
C CYS A 50 3.73 1.55 -8.48
N GLY A 51 3.81 0.65 -7.51
CA GLY A 51 5.09 0.08 -7.11
C GLY A 51 5.77 -0.65 -8.27
N PRO A 52 7.10 -0.89 -8.19
CA PRO A 52 7.84 -1.54 -9.25
C PRO A 52 7.55 -3.04 -9.40
N GLU A 53 6.93 -3.67 -8.40
CA GLU A 53 6.68 -5.10 -8.38
C GLU A 53 5.57 -5.51 -9.34
N LEU A 54 5.67 -6.76 -9.83
CA LEU A 54 4.76 -7.30 -10.83
C LEU A 54 3.28 -7.22 -10.38
N ARG A 55 2.97 -7.54 -9.12
CA ARG A 55 1.61 -7.51 -8.57
C ARG A 55 0.96 -6.11 -8.55
N THR A 56 1.74 -5.06 -8.26
CA THR A 56 1.25 -3.67 -8.29
C THR A 56 1.02 -3.20 -9.70
N ARG A 57 1.95 -3.51 -10.61
CA ARG A 57 1.84 -3.17 -12.04
C ARG A 57 0.63 -3.86 -12.67
N GLN A 58 0.48 -5.18 -12.50
CA GLN A 58 -0.68 -5.93 -13.00
C GLN A 58 -2.00 -5.40 -12.46
N THR A 59 -2.05 -5.04 -11.17
CA THR A 59 -3.26 -4.45 -10.59
C THR A 59 -3.57 -3.08 -11.20
N ALA A 60 -2.57 -2.23 -11.41
CA ALA A 60 -2.74 -0.91 -12.02
C ALA A 60 -3.16 -0.99 -13.50
N GLU A 61 -2.64 -1.97 -14.24
CA GLU A 61 -2.96 -2.23 -15.65
C GLU A 61 -4.45 -2.56 -15.87
N TRP A 62 -5.17 -2.96 -14.84
CA TRP A 62 -6.61 -3.19 -14.92
C TRP A 62 -7.44 -1.93 -15.18
N PHE A 63 -6.93 -0.76 -14.85
CA PHE A 63 -7.64 0.51 -15.04
C PHE A 63 -6.80 1.63 -15.68
N CYS A 64 -5.55 1.35 -16.00
CA CYS A 64 -4.66 2.27 -16.71
C CYS A 64 -3.72 1.49 -17.63
N ALA A 65 -3.73 1.77 -18.92
CA ALA A 65 -2.89 1.06 -19.90
C ALA A 65 -1.37 1.30 -19.68
N THR A 66 -1.00 2.44 -19.09
CA THR A 66 0.40 2.84 -18.91
C THR A 66 0.63 3.43 -17.53
N PRO A 67 0.51 2.62 -16.44
CA PRO A 67 0.81 3.10 -15.10
C PRO A 67 2.31 3.40 -14.97
N GLN A 68 2.64 4.46 -14.25
CA GLN A 68 4.02 4.86 -14.01
C GLN A 68 4.56 4.17 -12.76
N ALA A 69 5.66 3.45 -12.89
CA ALA A 69 6.33 2.85 -11.75
C ALA A 69 7.04 3.92 -10.91
N ASP A 70 6.88 3.84 -9.60
CA ASP A 70 7.51 4.72 -8.62
C ASP A 70 8.17 3.87 -7.53
N GLU A 71 9.49 3.96 -7.41
CA GLU A 71 10.29 3.22 -6.42
C GLU A 71 9.89 3.55 -4.97
N ALA A 72 9.36 4.74 -4.73
CA ALA A 72 8.87 5.11 -3.41
C ALA A 72 7.62 4.33 -2.98
N LEU A 73 6.92 3.68 -3.92
CA LEU A 73 5.76 2.84 -3.68
C LEU A 73 6.08 1.34 -3.57
N ARG A 74 7.38 0.96 -3.64
CA ARG A 74 7.79 -0.45 -3.49
C ARG A 74 7.36 -1.02 -2.14
N ASP A 75 7.28 -2.36 -2.07
CA ASP A 75 7.04 -3.05 -0.80
C ASP A 75 8.14 -2.76 0.24
N CYS A 76 7.89 -3.15 1.47
CA CYS A 76 8.94 -3.24 2.47
C CYS A 76 10.02 -4.21 1.99
N ASP A 77 11.28 -3.84 2.14
CA ASP A 77 12.38 -4.76 1.87
C ASP A 77 12.46 -5.80 3.00
N TRP A 78 12.15 -7.03 2.67
CA TRP A 78 12.13 -8.16 3.60
C TRP A 78 13.50 -8.86 3.75
N GLY A 79 14.52 -8.37 3.04
CA GLY A 79 15.86 -8.97 3.09
C GLY A 79 15.82 -10.48 2.94
N ARG A 80 16.47 -11.22 3.89
CA ARG A 80 16.52 -12.69 3.83
C ARG A 80 15.19 -13.40 4.08
N TRP A 81 14.13 -12.68 4.51
CA TRP A 81 12.81 -13.28 4.71
C TRP A 81 11.98 -13.37 3.44
N HIS A 82 12.42 -12.79 2.33
CA HIS A 82 11.73 -12.95 1.04
C HIS A 82 11.41 -14.42 0.74
N GLY A 83 10.14 -14.71 0.45
CA GLY A 83 9.62 -16.05 0.13
C GLY A 83 9.48 -17.00 1.31
N GLN A 84 9.94 -16.64 2.51
CA GLN A 84 9.82 -17.50 3.70
C GLN A 84 8.39 -17.46 4.27
N ALA A 85 7.91 -18.60 4.77
CA ALA A 85 6.62 -18.65 5.45
C ALA A 85 6.77 -18.14 6.91
N ILE A 86 5.77 -17.41 7.38
CA ILE A 86 5.76 -16.88 8.76
C ILE A 86 5.89 -18.01 9.78
N LYS A 87 5.26 -19.17 9.54
CA LYS A 87 5.36 -20.34 10.40
C LYS A 87 6.79 -20.90 10.52
N ASP A 88 7.56 -20.83 9.43
CA ASP A 88 8.93 -21.32 9.43
C ASP A 88 9.85 -20.36 10.21
N LEU A 89 9.61 -19.06 10.12
CA LEU A 89 10.30 -18.06 10.94
C LEU A 89 9.93 -18.19 12.42
N GLN A 90 8.67 -18.49 12.75
CA GLN A 90 8.26 -18.76 14.14
C GLN A 90 8.99 -19.95 14.74
N LEU A 91 9.35 -20.94 13.94
CA LEU A 91 10.09 -22.12 14.39
C LEU A 91 11.60 -21.89 14.45
N ASN A 92 12.16 -21.19 13.46
CA ASN A 92 13.60 -21.11 13.25
C ASN A 92 14.23 -19.79 13.68
N GLU A 93 13.45 -18.69 13.68
CA GLU A 93 13.89 -17.32 13.97
C GLU A 93 12.91 -16.58 14.88
N ALA A 94 12.35 -17.24 15.89
CA ALA A 94 11.28 -16.68 16.75
C ALA A 94 11.69 -15.35 17.41
N GLU A 95 12.93 -15.23 17.89
CA GLU A 95 13.41 -14.00 18.54
C GLU A 95 13.53 -12.84 17.52
N ALA A 96 14.02 -13.12 16.33
CA ALA A 96 14.11 -12.13 15.26
C ALA A 96 12.73 -11.65 14.82
N LEU A 97 11.77 -12.57 14.64
CA LEU A 97 10.39 -12.25 14.31
C LEU A 97 9.73 -11.42 15.41
N GLN A 98 9.95 -11.78 16.67
CA GLN A 98 9.43 -11.02 17.82
C GLN A 98 10.04 -9.61 17.90
N ALA A 99 11.35 -9.47 17.67
CA ALA A 99 12.02 -8.18 17.65
C ALA A 99 11.41 -7.27 16.56
N TRP A 100 11.19 -7.80 15.35
CA TRP A 100 10.59 -7.05 14.25
C TRP A 100 9.14 -6.61 14.56
N ILE A 101 8.34 -7.44 15.24
CA ILE A 101 6.96 -7.11 15.62
C ILE A 101 6.88 -6.04 16.72
N SER A 102 7.82 -6.08 17.69
CA SER A 102 7.74 -5.25 18.89
C SER A 102 8.54 -3.94 18.80
N ASP A 103 9.58 -3.88 17.97
CA ASP A 103 10.43 -2.70 17.80
C ASP A 103 10.37 -2.18 16.36
N PRO A 104 9.77 -0.99 16.11
CA PRO A 104 9.67 -0.43 14.77
C PRO A 104 11.02 -0.05 14.13
N HIS A 105 12.11 0.01 14.91
CA HIS A 105 13.47 0.25 14.42
C HIS A 105 14.17 -1.05 14.03
N ALA A 106 13.70 -2.20 14.48
CA ALA A 106 14.33 -3.47 14.18
C ALA A 106 14.16 -3.87 12.71
N ALA A 107 15.25 -4.34 12.10
CA ALA A 107 15.28 -4.97 10.77
C ALA A 107 16.13 -6.25 10.82
N PRO A 108 15.76 -7.25 11.62
CA PRO A 108 16.59 -8.44 11.83
C PRO A 108 16.76 -9.27 10.55
N HIS A 109 15.90 -9.09 9.57
CA HIS A 109 15.98 -9.71 8.23
C HIS A 109 17.04 -9.04 7.32
N GLY A 110 17.62 -7.90 7.73
CA GLY A 110 18.62 -7.18 6.93
C GLY A 110 18.04 -6.31 5.80
N GLY A 111 16.71 -6.12 5.80
CA GLY A 111 16.03 -5.22 4.89
C GLY A 111 15.57 -3.92 5.57
N GLU A 112 14.34 -3.48 5.31
CA GLU A 112 13.79 -2.19 5.74
C GLU A 112 12.99 -2.34 7.05
N SER A 113 13.30 -1.52 8.08
CA SER A 113 12.49 -1.45 9.30
C SER A 113 11.18 -0.69 9.05
N VAL A 114 10.21 -0.82 9.95
CA VAL A 114 8.94 -0.05 9.89
C VAL A 114 9.21 1.46 9.90
N MET A 115 10.22 1.91 10.68
CA MET A 115 10.61 3.33 10.71
C MET A 115 11.22 3.80 9.39
N GLN A 116 12.06 3.00 8.75
CA GLN A 116 12.65 3.32 7.44
C GLN A 116 11.58 3.37 6.35
N LEU A 117 10.67 2.39 6.33
CA LEU A 117 9.48 2.39 5.46
C LEU A 117 8.65 3.66 5.68
N GLY A 118 8.35 4.01 6.95
CA GLY A 118 7.62 5.22 7.32
C GLY A 118 8.29 6.49 6.80
N ALA A 119 9.61 6.61 6.94
CA ALA A 119 10.38 7.76 6.46
C ALA A 119 10.34 7.87 4.92
N ARG A 120 10.46 6.74 4.19
CA ARG A 120 10.34 6.70 2.72
C ARG A 120 8.96 7.18 2.26
N VAL A 121 7.91 6.67 2.88
CA VAL A 121 6.53 7.03 2.53
C VAL A 121 6.22 8.49 2.91
N ALA A 122 6.74 8.99 4.03
CA ALA A 122 6.61 10.39 4.41
C ALA A 122 7.28 11.33 3.36
N ALA A 123 8.48 11.00 2.92
CA ALA A 123 9.18 11.75 1.87
C ALA A 123 8.41 11.74 0.55
N TRP A 124 7.85 10.59 0.17
CA TRP A 124 7.00 10.49 -1.02
C TRP A 124 5.72 11.33 -0.90
N LEU A 125 4.99 11.28 0.22
CA LEU A 125 3.84 12.15 0.44
C LEU A 125 4.20 13.64 0.40
N ALA A 126 5.38 14.01 0.89
CA ALA A 126 5.88 15.39 0.81
C ALA A 126 6.19 15.81 -0.64
N SER A 127 6.73 14.93 -1.48
CA SER A 127 7.01 15.22 -2.88
C SER A 127 5.75 15.51 -3.70
N LEU A 128 4.61 14.96 -3.30
CA LEU A 128 3.33 15.21 -3.97
C LEU A 128 2.74 16.60 -3.69
N GLN A 129 3.25 17.36 -2.69
CA GLN A 129 2.62 18.61 -2.27
C GLN A 129 2.63 19.73 -3.34
N GLY A 130 3.45 19.58 -4.39
CA GLY A 130 3.45 20.46 -5.55
C GLY A 130 2.42 20.10 -6.63
N GLU A 131 1.81 18.92 -6.52
CA GLU A 131 0.88 18.38 -7.50
C GLU A 131 -0.56 18.89 -7.30
N SER A 132 -1.43 18.58 -8.25
CA SER A 132 -2.86 18.89 -8.18
C SER A 132 -3.70 17.82 -8.88
N GLY A 133 -4.98 17.76 -8.54
CA GLY A 133 -5.91 16.82 -9.16
C GLY A 133 -5.98 15.48 -8.43
N HIS A 134 -6.31 14.42 -9.17
CA HIS A 134 -6.52 13.09 -8.63
C HIS A 134 -5.37 12.14 -9.01
N ILE A 135 -4.61 11.73 -8.03
CA ILE A 135 -3.54 10.72 -8.17
C ILE A 135 -4.06 9.39 -7.63
N VAL A 136 -3.90 8.33 -8.40
CA VAL A 136 -4.16 6.95 -7.97
C VAL A 136 -2.81 6.23 -7.87
N ALA A 137 -2.53 5.57 -6.75
CA ALA A 137 -1.29 4.84 -6.54
C ALA A 137 -1.58 3.42 -6.06
N VAL A 138 -1.18 2.44 -6.87
CA VAL A 138 -1.27 1.02 -6.50
C VAL A 138 0.00 0.61 -5.79
N THR A 139 -0.15 0.09 -4.58
CA THR A 139 0.98 -0.23 -3.71
C THR A 139 0.68 -1.46 -2.82
N HIS A 140 1.36 -1.57 -1.70
CA HIS A 140 1.39 -2.72 -0.81
C HIS A 140 0.70 -2.42 0.52
N PRO A 141 0.22 -3.44 1.26
CA PRO A 141 -0.41 -3.25 2.57
C PRO A 141 0.45 -2.43 3.54
N PHE A 142 1.76 -2.69 3.56
CA PHE A 142 2.70 -2.02 4.46
C PHE A 142 2.90 -0.54 4.11
N VAL A 143 2.93 -0.21 2.84
CA VAL A 143 3.01 1.19 2.36
C VAL A 143 1.72 1.95 2.70
N VAL A 144 0.55 1.31 2.55
CA VAL A 144 -0.74 1.90 2.97
C VAL A 144 -0.76 2.17 4.47
N ARG A 145 -0.32 1.22 5.30
CA ARG A 145 -0.18 1.40 6.76
C ARG A 145 0.74 2.57 7.08
N ALA A 146 1.92 2.61 6.46
CA ALA A 146 2.90 3.68 6.65
C ALA A 146 2.32 5.06 6.27
N ALA A 147 1.58 5.16 5.16
CA ALA A 147 0.91 6.40 4.76
C ALA A 147 -0.15 6.84 5.77
N LEU A 148 -0.95 5.91 6.28
CA LEU A 148 -1.96 6.20 7.31
C LEU A 148 -1.34 6.72 8.60
N MET A 149 -0.21 6.17 9.03
CA MET A 149 0.51 6.67 10.21
C MET A 149 1.02 8.11 10.04
N GLN A 150 1.34 8.56 8.82
CA GLN A 150 1.72 9.96 8.57
C GLN A 150 0.54 10.92 8.68
N VAL A 151 -0.67 10.44 8.47
CA VAL A 151 -1.89 11.29 8.39
C VAL A 151 -2.72 11.25 9.67
N VAL A 152 -2.73 10.12 10.37
CA VAL A 152 -3.52 9.90 11.59
C VAL A 152 -2.60 9.77 12.79
N GLN A 153 -2.58 10.79 13.64
CA GLN A 153 -1.71 10.83 14.82
C GLN A 153 -2.03 9.68 15.79
N GLY A 154 -0.98 9.05 16.31
CA GLY A 154 -1.11 7.98 17.31
C GLY A 154 -1.59 6.64 16.75
N LEU A 155 -1.76 6.51 15.45
CA LEU A 155 -2.14 5.25 14.82
C LEU A 155 -0.95 4.28 14.85
N ALA A 156 -1.13 3.13 15.47
CA ALA A 156 -0.10 2.10 15.50
C ALA A 156 -0.08 1.30 14.18
N PHE A 157 1.11 1.01 13.67
CA PHE A 157 1.30 0.28 12.41
C PHE A 157 0.59 -1.08 12.41
N ASN A 158 0.62 -1.78 13.53
CA ASN A 158 0.02 -3.12 13.69
C ASN A 158 -1.49 -3.07 13.95
N ALA A 159 -2.09 -1.88 14.10
CA ALA A 159 -3.53 -1.73 14.31
C ALA A 159 -4.34 -1.58 13.03
N ILE A 160 -3.70 -1.73 11.88
CA ILE A 160 -4.32 -1.51 10.57
C ILE A 160 -4.29 -2.80 9.77
N ASP A 161 -5.44 -3.31 9.40
CA ASP A 161 -5.58 -4.37 8.41
C ASP A 161 -5.89 -3.77 7.04
N VAL A 162 -5.16 -4.22 6.03
CA VAL A 162 -5.30 -3.77 4.64
C VAL A 162 -5.53 -4.99 3.76
N GLU A 163 -6.77 -5.16 3.34
CA GLU A 163 -7.16 -6.24 2.45
C GLU A 163 -6.70 -5.99 1.00
N PRO A 164 -6.51 -7.04 0.20
CA PRO A 164 -6.30 -6.90 -1.23
C PRO A 164 -7.41 -6.05 -1.89
N LEU A 165 -7.02 -5.12 -2.76
CA LEU A 165 -7.89 -4.14 -3.41
C LEU A 165 -8.56 -3.13 -2.47
N ALA A 166 -8.22 -3.11 -1.18
CA ALA A 166 -8.63 -2.02 -0.32
C ALA A 166 -8.14 -0.69 -0.89
N ALA A 167 -9.01 0.31 -0.90
CA ALA A 167 -8.72 1.66 -1.37
C ALA A 167 -8.98 2.68 -0.26
N ILE A 168 -7.99 3.52 0.01
CA ILE A 168 -8.14 4.65 0.93
C ILE A 168 -7.98 5.96 0.16
N GLU A 169 -8.70 7.00 0.58
CA GLU A 169 -8.57 8.34 0.00
C GLU A 169 -7.92 9.28 1.01
N LEU A 170 -6.83 9.91 0.60
CA LEU A 170 -6.18 11.00 1.32
C LEU A 170 -6.38 12.29 0.54
N ARG A 171 -6.55 13.40 1.26
CA ARG A 171 -6.66 14.74 0.68
C ARG A 171 -5.65 15.69 1.29
N PHE A 172 -5.03 16.48 0.44
CA PHE A 172 -4.09 17.52 0.83
C PHE A 172 -4.61 18.91 0.43
N ASN A 173 -4.64 19.81 1.41
CA ASN A 173 -4.86 21.24 1.22
C ASN A 173 -4.08 22.05 2.28
N GLY A 174 -2.77 21.83 2.32
CA GLY A 174 -1.87 22.32 3.37
C GLY A 174 -1.54 21.26 4.43
N ILE A 175 -2.47 20.36 4.73
CA ILE A 175 -2.24 19.16 5.55
C ILE A 175 -2.91 17.95 4.91
N TRP A 176 -2.33 16.77 5.10
CA TRP A 176 -2.95 15.51 4.70
C TRP A 176 -4.09 15.14 5.65
N ARG A 177 -5.20 14.65 5.11
CA ARG A 177 -6.36 14.14 5.84
C ARG A 177 -6.84 12.84 5.25
N LEU A 178 -7.18 11.87 6.09
CA LEU A 178 -7.91 10.68 5.69
C LEU A 178 -9.37 11.05 5.43
N ARG A 179 -9.87 10.68 4.24
CA ARG A 179 -11.28 10.81 3.91
C ARG A 179 -11.95 9.44 4.01
N LEU A 180 -12.94 9.34 4.87
CA LEU A 180 -13.87 8.22 4.86
C LEU A 180 -14.94 8.49 3.80
N PRO A 181 -15.16 7.59 2.83
CA PRO A 181 -16.24 7.75 1.87
C PRO A 181 -17.57 7.75 2.63
N GLY A 182 -18.43 8.71 2.34
CA GLY A 182 -19.83 8.64 2.75
C GLY A 182 -20.48 7.49 1.99
N ASN A 183 -21.14 6.57 2.69
CA ASN A 183 -22.08 5.69 2.03
C ASN A 183 -23.28 6.54 1.63
N ASP A 184 -23.66 6.54 0.36
CA ASP A 184 -24.96 7.00 -0.08
C ASP A 184 -26.01 6.00 0.45
N LEU A 185 -26.33 6.13 1.74
CA LEU A 185 -27.46 5.42 2.34
C LEU A 185 -28.80 5.89 1.77
N ALA A 186 -28.80 6.99 0.99
CA ALA A 186 -29.98 7.57 0.35
C ALA A 186 -30.58 6.69 -0.78
N GLY A 187 -29.91 5.63 -1.20
CA GLY A 187 -30.42 4.68 -2.21
C GLY A 187 -30.96 3.37 -1.65
N ALA A 188 -31.04 3.21 -0.31
CA ALA A 188 -31.46 1.96 0.35
C ALA A 188 -32.74 2.11 1.21
N LEU A 189 -33.52 3.18 1.01
CA LEU A 189 -34.86 3.34 1.60
C LEU A 189 -35.93 3.34 0.50
#